data_7d52db1d95a1db743a3832fa1bd9eed7
#
_entry.id   7d52db1d95a1db743a3832fa1bd9eed7
#
_cell.length_a   1.000
_cell.length_b   1.000
_cell.length_c   1.000
_cell.angle_alpha   90.00
_cell.angle_beta   90.00
_cell.angle_gamma   90.00
#
_symmetry.space_group_name_H-M   'P 1'
#
loop_
_entity.id
_entity.type
_entity.pdbx_description
1 polymer ?
#
loop_
_entity_poly.entity_id
_entity_poly.type
_entity_poly.pdbx_seq_one_letter_code
_entity_poly.pdbx_strand_id
1 'polypeptide(L)'
;LLLNNGGFDAVELSCDISSKESVAELIKFAKNLGPITAFVNAAGVSPSQASIETILEVDLYGTAMLLEEIGKVIEPNDVAVTISSQSGHRMPALGEEKDRLLATTPVEELLSLDFLQPKNISNTLHAYQLAKRCNVKRVMAEAVKWGTKKARINSISPGIIVTPLAIDEFNGPRGAFYKEMFAKCPAGRPGTPDEVADLAHLIMDP
;
A
#
# COMPACT_ATOMS: atom_id res chain seq x y z
N LEU A 1 -10.17 18.23 -5.36
CA LEU A 1 -10.92 18.98 -6.39
C LEU A 1 -12.01 18.14 -7.03
N LEU A 2 -11.77 16.90 -7.46
CA LEU A 2 -12.83 16.02 -7.99
C LEU A 2 -13.85 15.67 -6.90
N LEU A 3 -13.40 15.42 -5.66
CA LEU A 3 -14.27 15.15 -4.53
C LEU A 3 -15.17 16.33 -4.21
N ASN A 4 -14.63 17.55 -4.20
CA ASN A 4 -15.42 18.77 -3.96
C ASN A 4 -16.47 18.99 -5.06
N ASN A 5 -16.14 18.69 -6.34
CA ASN A 5 -17.10 18.70 -7.43
C ASN A 5 -18.20 17.65 -7.26
N GLY A 6 -17.90 16.55 -6.57
CA GLY A 6 -18.87 15.52 -6.19
C GLY A 6 -19.70 15.85 -4.95
N GLY A 7 -19.52 17.04 -4.36
CA GLY A 7 -20.28 17.49 -3.17
C GLY A 7 -19.67 17.06 -1.82
N PHE A 8 -18.44 16.52 -1.82
CA PHE A 8 -17.71 16.20 -0.58
C PHE A 8 -16.93 17.42 -0.11
N ASP A 9 -16.88 17.62 1.21
CA ASP A 9 -16.01 18.63 1.84
C ASP A 9 -14.60 18.02 2.00
N ALA A 10 -13.75 18.26 1.00
CA ALA A 10 -12.41 17.71 0.95
C ALA A 10 -11.35 18.80 0.87
N VAL A 11 -10.30 18.64 1.63
CA VAL A 11 -9.09 19.47 1.59
C VAL A 11 -7.91 18.62 1.09
N GLU A 12 -6.94 19.26 0.44
CA GLU A 12 -5.78 18.58 -0.13
C GLU A 12 -4.47 19.10 0.47
N LEU A 13 -3.53 18.20 0.64
CA LEU A 13 -2.14 18.49 0.99
C LEU A 13 -1.24 17.59 0.15
N SER A 14 -0.22 18.17 -0.49
CA SER A 14 0.82 17.37 -1.15
C SER A 14 1.67 16.66 -0.10
N CYS A 15 1.86 15.36 -0.26
CA CYS A 15 2.65 14.55 0.67
C CYS A 15 3.53 13.56 -0.09
N ASP A 16 4.83 13.60 0.20
CA ASP A 16 5.75 12.54 -0.17
C ASP A 16 5.83 11.52 0.97
N ILE A 17 5.25 10.34 0.75
CA ILE A 17 5.20 9.29 1.78
C ILE A 17 6.56 8.66 2.06
N SER A 18 7.59 8.88 1.23
CA SER A 18 8.96 8.46 1.49
C SER A 18 9.72 9.43 2.42
N SER A 19 9.16 10.63 2.68
CA SER A 19 9.73 11.63 3.60
C SER A 19 9.02 11.60 4.96
N LYS A 20 9.78 11.38 6.02
CA LYS A 20 9.28 11.37 7.41
C LYS A 20 8.69 12.73 7.80
N GLU A 21 9.34 13.81 7.36
CA GLU A 21 8.91 15.18 7.61
C GLU A 21 7.56 15.45 6.92
N SER A 22 7.41 15.03 5.66
CA SER A 22 6.17 15.20 4.89
C SER A 22 5.01 14.42 5.51
N VAL A 23 5.26 13.19 5.96
CA VAL A 23 4.26 12.37 6.68
C VAL A 23 3.87 13.01 8.02
N ALA A 24 4.84 13.54 8.77
CA ALA A 24 4.56 14.24 10.03
C ALA A 24 3.70 15.50 9.81
N GLU A 25 3.98 16.25 8.74
CA GLU A 25 3.16 17.40 8.32
C GLU A 25 1.75 16.99 7.94
N LEU A 26 1.58 15.91 7.18
CA LEU A 26 0.28 15.36 6.82
C LEU A 26 -0.56 15.01 8.06
N ILE A 27 0.03 14.29 9.01
CA ILE A 27 -0.65 13.91 10.26
C ILE A 27 -1.02 15.14 11.08
N LYS A 28 -0.11 16.09 11.21
CA LYS A 28 -0.38 17.36 11.91
C LYS A 28 -1.51 18.13 11.24
N PHE A 29 -1.49 18.22 9.92
CA PHE A 29 -2.54 18.88 9.13
C PHE A 29 -3.89 18.21 9.35
N ALA A 30 -3.98 16.88 9.22
CA ALA A 30 -5.20 16.13 9.44
C ALA A 30 -5.76 16.33 10.86
N LYS A 31 -4.91 16.26 11.89
CA LYS A 31 -5.31 16.49 13.29
C LYS A 31 -5.83 17.91 13.57
N ASN A 32 -5.38 18.91 12.83
CA ASN A 32 -5.90 20.28 12.94
C ASN A 32 -7.32 20.42 12.36
N LEU A 33 -7.73 19.51 11.47
CA LEU A 33 -9.08 19.46 10.92
C LEU A 33 -10.06 18.68 11.82
N GLY A 34 -9.53 17.73 12.61
CA GLY A 34 -10.34 16.92 13.49
C GLY A 34 -9.65 15.59 13.88
N PRO A 35 -10.35 14.70 14.59
CA PRO A 35 -9.85 13.36 14.87
C PRO A 35 -9.71 12.55 13.57
N ILE A 36 -8.66 11.73 13.48
CA ILE A 36 -8.45 10.82 12.36
C ILE A 36 -9.23 9.54 12.67
N THR A 37 -10.43 9.40 12.15
CA THR A 37 -11.30 8.24 12.42
C THR A 37 -11.13 7.13 11.41
N ALA A 38 -10.65 7.46 10.20
CA ALA A 38 -10.41 6.51 9.12
C ALA A 38 -9.17 6.89 8.32
N PHE A 39 -8.39 5.89 7.92
CA PHE A 39 -7.19 6.08 7.12
C PHE A 39 -7.14 5.08 5.97
N VAL A 40 -6.97 5.57 4.74
CA VAL A 40 -6.78 4.73 3.55
C VAL A 40 -5.43 5.06 2.91
N ASN A 41 -4.51 4.11 2.92
CA ASN A 41 -3.27 4.22 2.15
C ASN A 41 -3.45 3.58 0.78
N ALA A 42 -3.67 4.41 -0.24
CA ALA A 42 -3.69 4.02 -1.64
C ALA A 42 -2.50 4.58 -2.44
N ALA A 43 -1.54 5.21 -1.75
CA ALA A 43 -0.33 5.74 -2.40
C ALA A 43 0.59 4.59 -2.86
N GLY A 44 1.27 4.81 -3.97
CA GLY A 44 2.22 3.84 -4.52
C GLY A 44 2.61 4.16 -5.96
N VAL A 45 3.63 3.47 -6.44
CA VAL A 45 4.15 3.60 -7.80
C VAL A 45 4.10 2.26 -8.54
N SER A 46 4.06 2.32 -9.86
CA SER A 46 4.02 1.12 -10.71
C SER A 46 5.43 0.64 -11.07
N PRO A 47 5.64 -0.70 -11.16
CA PRO A 47 6.90 -1.27 -11.63
C PRO A 47 7.20 -0.97 -13.10
N SER A 48 6.26 -0.41 -13.87
CA SER A 48 6.48 0.05 -15.25
C SER A 48 6.92 1.51 -15.32
N GLN A 49 6.78 2.28 -14.23
CA GLN A 49 7.01 3.73 -14.22
C GLN A 49 8.10 4.19 -13.25
N ALA A 50 8.54 3.32 -12.34
CA ALA A 50 9.49 3.68 -11.31
C ALA A 50 10.72 2.77 -11.29
N SER A 51 11.83 3.27 -10.75
CA SER A 51 13.05 2.50 -10.50
C SER A 51 12.88 1.54 -9.32
N ILE A 52 13.82 0.61 -9.16
CA ILE A 52 13.85 -0.30 -7.99
C ILE A 52 13.90 0.51 -6.71
N GLU A 53 14.77 1.51 -6.64
CA GLU A 53 14.98 2.39 -5.49
C GLU A 53 13.68 3.11 -5.14
N THR A 54 13.05 3.77 -6.09
CA THR A 54 11.79 4.50 -5.89
C THR A 54 10.67 3.59 -5.39
N ILE A 55 10.56 2.36 -5.92
CA ILE A 55 9.56 1.38 -5.47
C ILE A 55 9.83 0.99 -4.00
N LEU A 56 11.09 0.77 -3.64
CA LEU A 56 11.44 0.43 -2.26
C LEU A 56 11.21 1.62 -1.30
N GLU A 57 11.53 2.83 -1.71
CA GLU A 57 11.34 4.04 -0.90
C GLU A 57 9.87 4.37 -0.72
N VAL A 58 9.08 4.35 -1.79
CA VAL A 58 7.66 4.74 -1.74
C VAL A 58 6.78 3.58 -1.27
N ASP A 59 6.78 2.46 -2.01
CA ASP A 59 5.80 1.39 -1.77
C ASP A 59 6.13 0.55 -0.53
N LEU A 60 7.42 0.36 -0.19
CA LEU A 60 7.84 -0.46 0.93
C LEU A 60 8.07 0.40 2.18
N TYR A 61 9.07 1.27 2.15
CA TYR A 61 9.45 2.10 3.29
C TYR A 61 8.37 3.12 3.64
N GLY A 62 7.89 3.89 2.67
CA GLY A 62 6.87 4.91 2.87
C GLY A 62 5.57 4.33 3.45
N THR A 63 5.11 3.18 2.93
CA THR A 63 3.95 2.49 3.51
C THR A 63 4.22 2.05 4.95
N ALA A 64 5.39 1.45 5.23
CA ALA A 64 5.73 1.01 6.59
C ALA A 64 5.77 2.19 7.57
N MET A 65 6.34 3.32 7.15
CA MET A 65 6.41 4.55 7.93
C MET A 65 5.02 5.14 8.18
N LEU A 66 4.16 5.23 7.16
CA LEU A 66 2.78 5.67 7.33
C LEU A 66 2.03 4.85 8.38
N LEU A 67 2.14 3.52 8.31
CA LEU A 67 1.46 2.64 9.26
C LEU A 67 1.97 2.85 10.69
N GLU A 68 3.28 3.05 10.87
CA GLU A 68 3.87 3.29 12.17
C GLU A 68 3.46 4.67 12.71
N GLU A 69 3.53 5.74 11.91
CA GLU A 69 3.23 7.10 12.34
C GLU A 69 1.72 7.29 12.61
N ILE A 70 0.84 6.77 11.74
CA ILE A 70 -0.61 6.76 11.99
C ILE A 70 -0.92 5.91 13.23
N GLY A 71 -0.26 4.77 13.41
CA GLY A 71 -0.42 3.92 14.58
C GLY A 71 -0.12 4.62 15.92
N LYS A 72 0.68 5.69 15.93
CA LYS A 72 0.95 6.49 17.13
C LYS A 72 -0.24 7.36 17.54
N VAL A 73 -1.05 7.80 16.59
CA VAL A 73 -2.11 8.82 16.78
C VAL A 73 -3.54 8.27 16.71
N ILE A 74 -3.72 6.99 16.39
CA ILE A 74 -5.03 6.36 16.36
C ILE A 74 -5.65 6.26 17.76
N GLU A 75 -6.97 6.28 17.78
CA GLU A 75 -7.81 6.15 18.97
C GLU A 75 -8.75 4.93 18.88
N PRO A 76 -9.45 4.57 19.95
CA PRO A 76 -10.41 3.46 19.93
C PRO A 76 -11.49 3.66 18.84
N ASN A 77 -11.79 2.60 18.11
CA ASN A 77 -12.71 2.51 16.97
C ASN A 77 -12.19 3.09 15.65
N ASP A 78 -11.00 3.67 15.62
CA ASP A 78 -10.39 4.09 14.37
C ASP A 78 -10.10 2.89 13.46
N VAL A 79 -10.20 3.12 12.16
CA VAL A 79 -10.03 2.07 11.16
C VAL A 79 -9.06 2.48 10.07
N ALA A 80 -8.32 1.50 9.54
CA ALA A 80 -7.44 1.74 8.39
C ALA A 80 -7.47 0.61 7.37
N VAL A 81 -7.20 1.00 6.12
CA VAL A 81 -6.98 0.07 5.01
C VAL A 81 -5.74 0.48 4.24
N THR A 82 -4.90 -0.49 3.94
CA THR A 82 -3.75 -0.33 3.04
C THR A 82 -3.98 -1.11 1.76
N ILE A 83 -3.83 -0.45 0.62
CA ILE A 83 -3.94 -1.10 -0.68
C ILE A 83 -2.58 -1.74 -1.03
N SER A 84 -2.53 -3.05 -0.90
CA SER A 84 -1.41 -3.88 -1.32
C SER A 84 -1.57 -4.33 -2.79
N SER A 85 -1.26 -5.58 -3.12
CA SER A 85 -1.47 -6.18 -4.45
C SER A 85 -1.41 -7.70 -4.37
N GLN A 86 -2.12 -8.38 -5.26
CA GLN A 86 -1.92 -9.81 -5.49
C GLN A 86 -0.46 -10.15 -5.82
N SER A 87 0.31 -9.20 -6.37
CA SER A 87 1.73 -9.40 -6.71
C SER A 87 2.58 -9.79 -5.51
N GLY A 88 2.26 -9.29 -4.30
CA GLY A 88 2.93 -9.68 -3.06
C GLY A 88 2.71 -11.14 -2.65
N HIS A 89 1.66 -11.79 -3.18
CA HIS A 89 1.35 -13.20 -2.93
C HIS A 89 1.84 -14.14 -4.05
N ARG A 90 2.18 -13.59 -5.23
CA ARG A 90 2.56 -14.37 -6.42
C ARG A 90 4.07 -14.59 -6.57
N MET A 91 4.86 -14.02 -5.69
CA MET A 91 6.32 -14.25 -5.66
C MET A 91 6.63 -15.60 -4.98
N PRO A 92 7.80 -16.18 -5.23
CA PRO A 92 8.28 -17.33 -4.47
C PRO A 92 8.30 -17.06 -2.97
N ALA A 93 8.09 -18.10 -2.16
CA ALA A 93 8.14 -17.96 -0.72
C ALA A 93 9.52 -17.46 -0.25
N LEU A 94 9.53 -16.40 0.55
CA LEU A 94 10.76 -15.83 1.12
C LEU A 94 11.29 -16.61 2.32
N GLY A 95 10.45 -17.44 2.93
CA GLY A 95 10.72 -18.10 4.20
C GLY A 95 10.28 -17.26 5.42
N GLU A 96 10.05 -17.93 6.53
CA GLU A 96 9.49 -17.32 7.76
C GLU A 96 10.35 -16.18 8.30
N GLU A 97 11.68 -16.33 8.24
CA GLU A 97 12.60 -15.32 8.78
C GLU A 97 12.51 -14.00 8.01
N LYS A 98 12.56 -14.02 6.66
CA LYS A 98 12.42 -12.80 5.86
C LYS A 98 11.04 -12.17 5.99
N ASP A 99 9.98 -13.00 6.06
CA ASP A 99 8.62 -12.50 6.31
C ASP A 99 8.52 -11.81 7.68
N ARG A 100 9.15 -12.37 8.71
CA ARG A 100 9.23 -11.75 10.03
C ARG A 100 10.02 -10.45 9.99
N LEU A 101 11.16 -10.41 9.31
CA LEU A 101 11.95 -9.18 9.14
C LEU A 101 11.13 -8.09 8.43
N LEU A 102 10.44 -8.42 7.35
CA LEU A 102 9.53 -7.47 6.68
C LEU A 102 8.45 -6.95 7.62
N ALA A 103 7.92 -7.80 8.49
CA ALA A 103 6.84 -7.45 9.41
C ALA A 103 7.29 -6.56 10.58
N THR A 104 8.50 -6.78 11.11
CA THR A 104 8.85 -6.29 12.45
C THR A 104 10.13 -5.46 12.54
N THR A 105 10.96 -5.40 11.49
CA THR A 105 12.17 -4.55 11.50
C THR A 105 11.75 -3.08 11.67
N PRO A 106 12.37 -2.30 12.55
CA PRO A 106 12.12 -0.86 12.67
C PRO A 106 12.18 -0.16 11.31
N VAL A 107 11.31 0.81 11.10
CA VAL A 107 11.20 1.46 9.78
C VAL A 107 12.52 2.03 9.32
N GLU A 108 13.27 2.66 10.23
CA GLU A 108 14.58 3.27 9.95
C GLU A 108 15.64 2.25 9.50
N GLU A 109 15.49 0.98 9.87
CA GLU A 109 16.43 -0.10 9.53
C GLU A 109 15.94 -0.94 8.34
N LEU A 110 14.68 -0.77 7.92
CA LEU A 110 14.01 -1.66 6.98
C LEU A 110 14.75 -1.76 5.64
N LEU A 111 15.14 -0.64 5.07
CA LEU A 111 15.89 -0.59 3.81
C LEU A 111 17.36 -1.04 3.95
N SER A 112 17.87 -1.25 5.17
CA SER A 112 19.21 -1.79 5.39
C SER A 112 19.28 -3.31 5.26
N LEU A 113 18.14 -4.00 5.22
CA LEU A 113 18.09 -5.45 5.06
C LEU A 113 18.76 -5.88 3.75
N ASP A 114 19.66 -6.86 3.85
CA ASP A 114 20.48 -7.27 2.69
C ASP A 114 19.65 -7.69 1.47
N PHE A 115 18.57 -8.44 1.67
CA PHE A 115 17.69 -8.88 0.57
C PHE A 115 16.84 -7.77 -0.03
N LEU A 116 16.80 -6.57 0.57
CA LEU A 116 16.15 -5.37 0.04
C LEU A 116 17.15 -4.41 -0.65
N GLN A 117 18.44 -4.75 -0.64
CA GLN A 117 19.42 -3.94 -1.38
C GLN A 117 19.18 -4.04 -2.89
N PRO A 118 19.22 -2.92 -3.65
CA PRO A 118 18.96 -2.93 -5.09
C PRO A 118 19.78 -3.97 -5.85
N LYS A 119 21.04 -4.20 -5.46
CA LYS A 119 21.92 -5.21 -6.06
C LYS A 119 21.40 -6.66 -5.95
N ASN A 120 20.51 -6.94 -4.98
CA ASN A 120 19.92 -8.25 -4.72
C ASN A 120 18.51 -8.38 -5.32
N ILE A 121 18.05 -7.36 -6.03
CA ILE A 121 16.70 -7.30 -6.64
C ILE A 121 16.84 -7.38 -8.16
N SER A 122 16.20 -8.38 -8.75
CA SER A 122 16.42 -8.74 -10.17
C SER A 122 15.81 -7.74 -11.16
N ASN A 123 14.73 -7.07 -10.81
CA ASN A 123 14.03 -6.09 -11.64
C ASN A 123 12.95 -5.33 -10.86
N THR A 124 12.31 -4.34 -11.48
CA THR A 124 11.27 -3.52 -10.86
C THR A 124 10.03 -4.31 -10.42
N LEU A 125 9.65 -5.39 -11.13
CA LEU A 125 8.56 -6.25 -10.71
C LEU A 125 8.90 -6.99 -9.41
N HIS A 126 10.13 -7.48 -9.27
CA HIS A 126 10.59 -8.13 -8.03
C HIS A 126 10.60 -7.14 -6.85
N ALA A 127 11.07 -5.90 -7.06
CA ALA A 127 10.98 -4.84 -6.05
C ALA A 127 9.53 -4.59 -5.61
N TYR A 128 8.63 -4.47 -6.57
CA TYR A 128 7.20 -4.27 -6.33
C TYR A 128 6.56 -5.45 -5.56
N GLN A 129 6.89 -6.69 -5.93
CA GLN A 129 6.42 -7.88 -5.22
C GLN A 129 6.88 -7.89 -3.76
N LEU A 130 8.17 -7.57 -3.51
CA LEU A 130 8.72 -7.43 -2.16
C LEU A 130 8.01 -6.34 -1.37
N ALA A 131 7.80 -5.16 -1.97
CA ALA A 131 7.11 -4.05 -1.35
C ALA A 131 5.67 -4.41 -0.96
N LYS A 132 4.91 -4.99 -1.90
CA LYS A 132 3.51 -5.37 -1.63
C LYS A 132 3.39 -6.54 -0.63
N ARG A 133 4.37 -7.47 -0.61
CA ARG A 133 4.46 -8.47 0.45
C ARG A 133 4.76 -7.84 1.81
N CYS A 134 5.70 -6.90 1.86
CA CYS A 134 6.01 -6.14 3.07
C CYS A 134 4.76 -5.45 3.62
N ASN A 135 3.97 -4.78 2.76
CA ASN A 135 2.74 -4.09 3.16
C ASN A 135 1.79 -5.03 3.90
N VAL A 136 1.53 -6.23 3.34
CA VAL A 136 0.69 -7.24 4.01
C VAL A 136 1.28 -7.67 5.36
N LYS A 137 2.59 -7.94 5.41
CA LYS A 137 3.24 -8.39 6.64
C LYS A 137 3.26 -7.30 7.72
N ARG A 138 3.48 -6.04 7.33
CA ARG A 138 3.38 -4.89 8.24
C ARG A 138 1.98 -4.73 8.78
N VAL A 139 0.96 -4.77 7.94
CA VAL A 139 -0.43 -4.70 8.39
C VAL A 139 -0.74 -5.80 9.39
N MET A 140 -0.28 -7.05 9.18
CA MET A 140 -0.46 -8.14 10.15
C MET A 140 0.19 -7.84 11.50
N ALA A 141 1.41 -7.29 11.52
CA ALA A 141 2.11 -6.92 12.75
C ALA A 141 1.46 -5.70 13.44
N GLU A 142 1.12 -4.68 12.66
CA GLU A 142 0.46 -3.47 13.19
C GLU A 142 -0.94 -3.78 13.72
N ALA A 143 -1.70 -4.69 13.11
CA ALA A 143 -3.03 -5.07 13.57
C ALA A 143 -3.03 -5.54 15.04
N VAL A 144 -1.95 -6.21 15.50
CA VAL A 144 -1.79 -6.59 16.90
C VAL A 144 -1.64 -5.35 17.80
N LYS A 145 -0.81 -4.39 17.39
CA LYS A 145 -0.59 -3.15 18.14
C LYS A 145 -1.84 -2.28 18.15
N TRP A 146 -2.50 -2.13 16.99
CA TRP A 146 -3.73 -1.37 16.86
C TRP A 146 -4.87 -1.97 17.70
N GLY A 147 -4.96 -3.31 17.75
CA GLY A 147 -5.93 -4.02 18.58
C GLY A 147 -5.79 -3.70 20.07
N THR A 148 -4.57 -3.46 20.60
CA THR A 148 -4.39 -3.02 21.99
C THR A 148 -5.02 -1.65 22.27
N LYS A 149 -5.17 -0.82 21.23
CA LYS A 149 -5.85 0.48 21.27
C LYS A 149 -7.33 0.40 20.89
N LYS A 150 -7.86 -0.80 20.64
CA LYS A 150 -9.23 -1.04 20.14
C LYS A 150 -9.49 -0.41 18.76
N ALA A 151 -8.47 -0.25 17.96
CA ALA A 151 -8.53 0.18 16.57
C ALA A 151 -8.25 -1.01 15.63
N ARG A 152 -8.61 -0.88 14.35
CA ARG A 152 -8.47 -1.95 13.36
C ARG A 152 -7.70 -1.47 12.13
N ILE A 153 -6.86 -2.34 11.60
CA ILE A 153 -6.19 -2.13 10.32
C ILE A 153 -6.28 -3.38 9.47
N ASN A 154 -6.54 -3.21 8.18
CA ASN A 154 -6.62 -4.28 7.20
C ASN A 154 -5.84 -3.93 5.94
N SER A 155 -5.61 -4.91 5.08
CA SER A 155 -5.08 -4.70 3.72
C SER A 155 -5.96 -5.36 2.69
N ILE A 156 -6.10 -4.71 1.54
CA ILE A 156 -6.70 -5.28 0.34
C ILE A 156 -5.57 -5.56 -0.64
N SER A 157 -5.60 -6.74 -1.26
CA SER A 157 -4.63 -7.14 -2.28
C SER A 157 -5.33 -7.29 -3.65
N PRO A 158 -5.61 -6.19 -4.35
CA PRO A 158 -6.31 -6.23 -5.63
C PRO A 158 -5.57 -7.05 -6.68
N GLY A 159 -6.32 -7.60 -7.61
CA GLY A 159 -5.82 -8.15 -8.85
C GLY A 159 -5.57 -7.07 -9.90
N ILE A 160 -5.95 -7.35 -11.14
CA ILE A 160 -5.91 -6.36 -12.22
C ILE A 160 -7.15 -5.47 -12.10
N ILE A 161 -6.94 -4.19 -11.91
CA ILE A 161 -8.00 -3.18 -11.79
C ILE A 161 -7.92 -2.23 -12.97
N VAL A 162 -9.05 -1.95 -13.62
CA VAL A 162 -9.12 -1.02 -14.77
C VAL A 162 -8.94 0.41 -14.26
N THR A 163 -7.76 0.96 -14.51
CA THR A 163 -7.37 2.33 -14.19
C THR A 163 -6.67 2.93 -15.41
N PRO A 164 -6.50 4.25 -15.52
CA PRO A 164 -5.67 4.84 -16.55
C PRO A 164 -4.27 4.20 -16.63
N LEU A 165 -3.64 3.95 -15.48
CA LEU A 165 -2.36 3.24 -15.38
C LEU A 165 -2.43 1.83 -15.99
N ALA A 166 -3.46 1.05 -15.68
CA ALA A 166 -3.61 -0.30 -16.23
C ALA A 166 -3.80 -0.26 -17.76
N ILE A 167 -4.52 0.73 -18.28
CA ILE A 167 -4.68 0.93 -19.73
C ILE A 167 -3.32 1.16 -20.39
N ASP A 168 -2.48 2.01 -19.80
CA ASP A 168 -1.12 2.26 -20.29
C ASP A 168 -0.26 0.99 -20.24
N GLU A 169 -0.35 0.23 -19.17
CA GLU A 169 0.36 -1.05 -19.02
C GLU A 169 -0.10 -2.11 -20.04
N PHE A 170 -1.41 -2.20 -20.33
CA PHE A 170 -1.96 -3.09 -21.36
C PHE A 170 -1.47 -2.74 -22.78
N ASN A 171 -1.23 -1.47 -23.04
CA ASN A 171 -0.73 -0.97 -24.32
C ASN A 171 0.81 -0.87 -24.37
N GLY A 172 1.48 -1.07 -23.25
CA GLY A 172 2.93 -0.97 -23.10
C GLY A 172 3.67 -2.29 -23.39
N PRO A 173 4.99 -2.32 -23.18
CA PRO A 173 5.85 -3.49 -23.44
C PRO A 173 5.43 -4.78 -22.71
N ARG A 174 4.71 -4.65 -21.60
CA ARG A 174 4.19 -5.77 -20.80
C ARG A 174 2.76 -6.18 -21.16
N GLY A 175 2.15 -5.57 -22.18
CA GLY A 175 0.74 -5.78 -22.52
C GLY A 175 0.39 -7.24 -22.81
N ALA A 176 1.28 -7.98 -23.49
CA ALA A 176 1.07 -9.41 -23.75
C ALA A 176 1.04 -10.24 -22.46
N PHE A 177 1.90 -9.94 -21.48
CA PHE A 177 1.94 -10.59 -20.17
C PHE A 177 0.64 -10.32 -19.37
N TYR A 178 0.16 -9.09 -19.38
CA TYR A 178 -1.09 -8.74 -18.71
C TYR A 178 -2.31 -9.42 -19.36
N LYS A 179 -2.35 -9.48 -20.69
CA LYS A 179 -3.41 -10.18 -21.44
C LYS A 179 -3.45 -11.69 -21.10
N GLU A 180 -2.27 -12.33 -21.02
CA GLU A 180 -2.19 -13.74 -20.61
C GLU A 180 -2.63 -13.94 -19.16
N MET A 181 -2.18 -13.07 -18.26
CA MET A 181 -2.59 -13.08 -16.85
C MET A 181 -4.10 -12.93 -16.71
N PHE A 182 -4.67 -12.03 -17.49
CA PHE A 182 -6.10 -11.77 -17.53
C PHE A 182 -6.90 -12.97 -18.05
N ALA A 183 -6.44 -13.59 -19.14
CA ALA A 183 -7.08 -14.78 -19.70
C ALA A 183 -7.11 -15.98 -18.73
N LYS A 184 -6.18 -16.02 -17.77
CA LYS A 184 -6.10 -17.04 -16.71
C LYS A 184 -6.81 -16.63 -15.42
N CYS A 185 -7.35 -15.41 -15.34
CA CYS A 185 -8.07 -14.94 -14.15
C CYS A 185 -9.40 -15.68 -14.01
N PRO A 186 -9.67 -16.37 -12.89
CA PRO A 186 -10.93 -17.10 -12.71
C PRO A 186 -12.19 -16.23 -12.83
N ALA A 187 -12.09 -14.94 -12.50
CA ALA A 187 -13.20 -13.99 -12.64
C ALA A 187 -13.54 -13.66 -14.11
N GLY A 188 -12.65 -13.98 -15.07
CA GLY A 188 -12.83 -13.72 -16.50
C GLY A 188 -12.85 -12.24 -16.89
N ARG A 189 -12.60 -11.33 -15.94
CA ARG A 189 -12.58 -9.87 -16.15
C ARG A 189 -11.66 -9.17 -15.15
N PRO A 190 -11.16 -7.98 -15.45
CA PRO A 190 -10.54 -7.12 -14.44
C PRO A 190 -11.59 -6.64 -13.43
N GLY A 191 -11.11 -6.19 -12.26
CA GLY A 191 -11.92 -5.45 -11.31
C GLY A 191 -11.97 -3.96 -11.67
N THR A 192 -12.81 -3.22 -10.93
CA THR A 192 -12.91 -1.77 -11.03
C THR A 192 -12.46 -1.09 -9.74
N PRO A 193 -12.10 0.20 -9.76
CA PRO A 193 -11.82 0.96 -8.54
C PRO A 193 -13.00 0.93 -7.55
N ASP A 194 -14.24 0.99 -8.05
CA ASP A 194 -15.44 0.96 -7.21
C ASP A 194 -15.55 -0.35 -6.43
N GLU A 195 -15.27 -1.51 -7.06
CA GLU A 195 -15.26 -2.81 -6.37
C GLU A 195 -14.21 -2.86 -5.24
N VAL A 196 -13.06 -2.21 -5.41
CA VAL A 196 -12.05 -2.08 -4.34
C VAL A 196 -12.54 -1.13 -3.25
N ALA A 197 -13.19 -0.03 -3.62
CA ALA A 197 -13.74 0.95 -2.69
C ALA A 197 -14.89 0.34 -1.86
N ASP A 198 -15.78 -0.42 -2.48
CA ASP A 198 -16.88 -1.13 -1.79
C ASP A 198 -16.35 -2.11 -0.73
N LEU A 199 -15.30 -2.87 -1.07
CA LEU A 199 -14.65 -3.75 -0.09
C LEU A 199 -13.96 -2.94 1.02
N ALA A 200 -13.27 -1.85 0.67
CA ALA A 200 -12.65 -0.97 1.66
C ALA A 200 -13.71 -0.42 2.63
N HIS A 201 -14.84 0.07 2.10
CA HIS A 201 -15.96 0.55 2.90
C HIS A 201 -16.47 -0.55 3.85
N LEU A 202 -16.73 -1.75 3.33
CA LEU A 202 -17.22 -2.88 4.15
C LEU A 202 -16.28 -3.22 5.31
N ILE A 203 -14.96 -3.30 5.07
CA ILE A 203 -14.00 -3.69 6.13
C ILE A 203 -13.63 -2.53 7.07
N MET A 204 -13.98 -1.31 6.71
CA MET A 204 -13.81 -0.11 7.54
C MET A 204 -15.10 0.23 8.34
N ASP A 205 -16.23 -0.39 8.01
CA ASP A 205 -17.47 -0.22 8.76
C ASP A 205 -17.26 -0.67 10.21
N PRO A 206 -17.74 0.13 11.21
CA PRO A 206 -17.54 -0.14 12.65
C PRO A 206 -18.04 -1.48 13.14
#